data_00251e8e8c8b68186f8387e50d7c04ff
#
_entry.id   00251e8e8c8b68186f8387e50d7c04ff
#
_cell.length_a   1.000
_cell.length_b   1.000
_cell.length_c   1.000
_cell.angle_alpha   90.00
_cell.angle_beta   90.00
_cell.angle_gamma   90.00
#
_symmetry.space_group_name_H-M   'P 1'
#
loop_
_entity.id
_entity.type
_entity.pdbx_description
1 polymer ?
#
loop_
_entity_poly.entity_id
_entity_poly.type
_entity_poly.pdbx_seq_one_letter_code
_entity_poly.pdbx_strand_id
1 'polypeptide(L)'
;FSLCKAGKISVEECLNKLTHANGWCDVSEDWLRENNPWQSIESLYYGYKLYDPSKTFALQEDLNLINSFNSNKQNREFHYHLEVPAEPWQGNPLTANIIILSLNPGWKEECNKDHALQLPVGRVSEGIFAEKRNSLLFNVHGFMPQDSLFEDFNKLGDNYWEKRLSYIKEAVPEMDSSEFYQKFALVQYCAYTSEKYGGGFKNNAYLPSQLFTKDLIRHIVYHRPDVKFLILRAHDKWKALLDNDVWYAMLPRIISPKPNQYRNQ
;
A
#
# COMPACT_ATOMS: atom_id res chain seq x y z
N PHE A 1 1.33 15.62 27.57
CA PHE A 1 0.03 16.16 27.14
C PHE A 1 -0.47 17.31 28.04
N SER A 2 -0.36 17.19 29.38
CA SER A 2 -0.78 18.27 30.30
C SER A 2 0.02 19.57 30.12
N LEU A 3 1.30 19.50 29.79
CA LEU A 3 2.17 20.66 29.55
C LEU A 3 1.91 21.34 28.20
N CYS A 4 1.55 20.58 27.17
CA CYS A 4 1.09 21.12 25.89
C CYS A 4 -0.23 21.90 26.03
N LYS A 5 -1.20 21.34 26.81
CA LYS A 5 -2.47 22.04 27.11
C LYS A 5 -2.27 23.34 27.90
N ALA A 6 -1.20 23.43 28.67
CA ALA A 6 -0.85 24.63 29.43
C ALA A 6 -0.06 25.68 28.63
N GLY A 7 0.19 25.45 27.31
CA GLY A 7 0.96 26.36 26.48
C GLY A 7 2.44 26.53 26.89
N LYS A 8 2.96 25.63 27.73
CA LYS A 8 4.33 25.72 28.24
C LYS A 8 5.40 25.11 27.34
N ILE A 9 5.00 24.24 26.40
CA ILE A 9 5.87 23.65 25.40
C ILE A 9 5.13 23.56 24.06
N SER A 10 5.85 23.64 22.95
CA SER A 10 5.26 23.48 21.63
C SER A 10 4.77 22.03 21.41
N VAL A 11 3.83 21.84 20.48
CA VAL A 11 3.36 20.50 20.09
C VAL A 11 4.52 19.65 19.62
N GLU A 12 5.46 20.27 18.88
CA GLU A 12 6.67 19.63 18.37
C GLU A 12 7.62 19.19 19.50
N GLU A 13 7.82 20.04 20.49
CA GLU A 13 8.62 19.72 21.68
C GLU A 13 7.94 18.67 22.56
N CYS A 14 6.60 18.64 22.60
CA CYS A 14 5.83 17.61 23.27
C CYS A 14 5.96 16.25 22.57
N LEU A 15 5.91 16.24 21.25
CA LEU A 15 6.12 15.04 20.42
C LEU A 15 7.56 14.52 20.60
N ASN A 16 8.56 15.40 20.53
CA ASN A 16 9.96 15.02 20.72
C ASN A 16 10.23 14.45 22.14
N LYS A 17 9.61 15.00 23.18
CA LYS A 17 9.75 14.47 24.54
C LYS A 17 9.03 13.12 24.72
N LEU A 18 7.91 12.90 24.03
CA LEU A 18 7.18 11.62 24.05
C LEU A 18 7.97 10.52 23.34
N THR A 19 8.60 10.83 22.21
CA THR A 19 9.44 9.87 21.46
C THR A 19 10.68 9.46 22.25
N HIS A 20 11.31 10.37 23.02
CA HIS A 20 12.50 10.08 23.80
C HIS A 20 12.20 9.43 25.16
N ALA A 21 11.04 9.74 25.78
CA ALA A 21 10.70 9.24 27.11
C ALA A 21 10.21 7.78 27.14
N ASN A 22 9.74 7.24 26.02
CA ASN A 22 9.11 5.92 25.99
C ASN A 22 10.01 4.80 25.45
N GLY A 23 11.30 5.06 25.20
CA GLY A 23 12.22 4.04 24.65
C GLY A 23 11.76 3.49 23.29
N TRP A 24 10.94 4.23 22.58
CA TRP A 24 10.41 3.86 21.27
C TRP A 24 11.54 3.97 20.28
N CYS A 25 11.93 2.82 19.77
CA CYS A 25 12.92 2.72 18.73
C CYS A 25 12.44 3.57 17.55
N ASP A 26 13.17 4.64 17.28
CA ASP A 26 12.94 5.52 16.14
C ASP A 26 13.14 4.66 14.88
N VAL A 27 12.03 4.27 14.23
CA VAL A 27 12.10 3.51 13.00
C VAL A 27 12.71 4.43 11.95
N SER A 28 14.00 4.29 11.69
CA SER A 28 14.70 5.08 10.68
C SER A 28 14.43 4.55 9.27
N GLU A 29 14.66 5.37 8.25
CA GLU A 29 14.58 4.93 6.86
C GLU A 29 15.58 3.81 6.57
N ASP A 30 16.78 3.89 7.13
CA ASP A 30 17.80 2.85 6.97
C ASP A 30 17.31 1.53 7.55
N TRP A 31 16.71 1.56 8.74
CA TRP A 31 16.12 0.37 9.34
C TRP A 31 15.03 -0.24 8.45
N LEU A 32 14.14 0.59 7.86
CA LEU A 32 13.09 0.12 6.95
C LEU A 32 13.69 -0.53 5.70
N ARG A 33 14.76 0.02 5.17
CA ARG A 33 15.44 -0.55 4.00
C ARG A 33 16.14 -1.86 4.34
N GLU A 34 16.85 -1.91 5.45
CA GLU A 34 17.59 -3.11 5.89
C GLU A 34 16.66 -4.25 6.31
N ASN A 35 15.55 -3.94 6.96
CA ASN A 35 14.61 -4.93 7.50
C ASN A 35 13.37 -5.14 6.62
N ASN A 36 13.38 -4.64 5.38
CA ASN A 36 12.30 -4.83 4.45
C ASN A 36 12.12 -6.33 4.10
N PRO A 37 11.04 -6.99 4.57
CA PRO A 37 10.87 -8.42 4.40
C PRO A 37 10.68 -8.82 2.94
N TRP A 38 10.22 -7.89 2.10
CA TRP A 38 9.93 -8.14 0.69
C TRP A 38 11.18 -8.37 -0.16
N GLN A 39 12.36 -8.03 0.34
CA GLN A 39 13.64 -8.38 -0.30
C GLN A 39 13.80 -9.91 -0.43
N SER A 40 13.26 -10.67 0.51
CA SER A 40 13.37 -12.15 0.53
C SER A 40 12.70 -12.82 -0.67
N ILE A 41 11.69 -12.18 -1.27
CA ILE A 41 10.99 -12.70 -2.45
C ILE A 41 11.31 -11.93 -3.75
N GLU A 42 12.25 -11.00 -3.71
CA GLU A 42 12.64 -10.21 -4.89
C GLU A 42 12.98 -11.09 -6.09
N SER A 43 13.72 -12.18 -5.85
CA SER A 43 14.15 -13.10 -6.91
C SER A 43 13.01 -13.76 -7.68
N LEU A 44 11.82 -13.87 -7.07
CA LEU A 44 10.64 -14.44 -7.73
C LEU A 44 10.09 -13.55 -8.85
N TYR A 45 10.43 -12.25 -8.83
CA TYR A 45 10.00 -11.28 -9.83
C TYR A 45 10.90 -11.27 -11.08
N TYR A 46 12.10 -11.88 -11.00
CA TYR A 46 12.98 -11.96 -12.15
C TYR A 46 12.49 -13.05 -13.12
N GLY A 47 12.37 -12.69 -14.39
CA GLY A 47 12.00 -13.63 -15.45
C GLY A 47 10.58 -14.16 -15.36
N TYR A 48 9.75 -13.63 -14.45
CA TYR A 48 8.33 -13.97 -14.41
C TYR A 48 7.64 -13.35 -15.63
N LYS A 49 7.20 -14.21 -16.55
CA LYS A 49 6.64 -13.79 -17.83
C LYS A 49 5.19 -14.22 -18.03
N LEU A 50 4.78 -15.27 -17.33
CA LEU A 50 3.46 -15.87 -17.48
C LEU A 50 2.93 -16.27 -16.08
N TYR A 51 1.60 -16.20 -15.96
CA TYR A 51 0.93 -16.74 -14.78
C TYR A 51 1.33 -18.22 -14.57
N ASP A 52 1.86 -18.50 -13.40
CA ASP A 52 2.27 -19.84 -13.00
C ASP A 52 1.65 -20.16 -11.63
N PRO A 53 0.60 -20.98 -11.59
CA PRO A 53 -0.09 -21.33 -10.34
C PRO A 53 0.78 -22.12 -9.35
N SER A 54 1.94 -22.60 -9.77
CA SER A 54 2.92 -23.27 -8.88
C SER A 54 3.80 -22.28 -8.11
N LYS A 55 3.84 -21.01 -8.51
CA LYS A 55 4.60 -19.98 -7.83
C LYS A 55 3.87 -19.47 -6.60
N THR A 56 4.64 -19.05 -5.62
CA THR A 56 4.13 -18.47 -4.39
C THR A 56 4.86 -17.15 -4.10
N PHE A 57 4.16 -16.04 -4.31
CA PHE A 57 4.67 -14.68 -4.05
C PHE A 57 4.27 -14.22 -2.64
N ALA A 58 4.59 -15.02 -1.64
CA ALA A 58 4.32 -14.70 -0.25
C ALA A 58 5.57 -14.82 0.61
N LEU A 59 5.64 -13.98 1.63
CA LEU A 59 6.66 -14.11 2.66
C LEU A 59 6.46 -15.44 3.41
N GLN A 60 7.55 -16.11 3.70
CA GLN A 60 7.51 -17.40 4.40
C GLN A 60 6.79 -17.30 5.75
N GLU A 61 6.98 -16.18 6.44
CA GLU A 61 6.41 -15.89 7.75
C GLU A 61 4.89 -15.70 7.71
N ASP A 62 4.35 -15.25 6.57
CA ASP A 62 2.91 -15.03 6.39
C ASP A 62 2.16 -16.30 5.98
N LEU A 63 2.84 -17.27 5.36
CA LEU A 63 2.22 -18.43 4.71
C LEU A 63 1.31 -19.24 5.61
N ASN A 64 1.72 -19.50 6.86
CA ASN A 64 0.93 -20.31 7.77
C ASN A 64 -0.44 -19.68 8.10
N LEU A 65 -0.46 -18.37 8.32
CA LEU A 65 -1.69 -17.64 8.61
C LEU A 65 -2.59 -17.57 7.38
N ILE A 66 -2.03 -17.31 6.20
CA ILE A 66 -2.78 -17.21 4.95
C ILE A 66 -3.35 -18.58 4.55
N ASN A 67 -2.55 -19.63 4.59
CA ASN A 67 -2.99 -20.99 4.26
C ASN A 67 -4.10 -21.45 5.21
N SER A 68 -3.95 -21.20 6.51
CA SER A 68 -5.00 -21.47 7.48
C SER A 68 -6.27 -20.66 7.19
N PHE A 69 -6.14 -19.40 6.82
CA PHE A 69 -7.28 -18.56 6.45
C PHE A 69 -7.98 -19.12 5.20
N ASN A 70 -7.26 -19.37 4.12
CA ASN A 70 -7.81 -19.90 2.88
C ASN A 70 -8.51 -21.24 3.09
N SER A 71 -7.92 -22.13 3.91
CA SER A 71 -8.50 -23.45 4.22
C SER A 71 -9.80 -23.37 5.01
N ASN A 72 -9.98 -22.33 5.83
CA ASN A 72 -11.17 -22.15 6.68
C ASN A 72 -12.29 -21.35 6.00
N LYS A 73 -12.01 -20.67 4.89
CA LYS A 73 -13.02 -19.89 4.16
C LYS A 73 -13.70 -20.75 3.11
N GLN A 74 -15.00 -20.99 3.28
CA GLN A 74 -15.81 -21.73 2.31
C GLN A 74 -16.01 -20.97 1.01
N ASN A 75 -16.12 -19.62 1.10
CA ASN A 75 -16.32 -18.78 -0.07
C ASN A 75 -14.94 -18.36 -0.65
N ARG A 76 -14.68 -18.82 -1.87
CA ARG A 76 -13.41 -18.58 -2.58
C ARG A 76 -13.15 -17.09 -2.91
N GLU A 77 -14.16 -16.27 -2.98
CA GLU A 77 -13.97 -14.82 -3.25
C GLU A 77 -13.13 -14.12 -2.18
N PHE A 78 -12.98 -14.72 -0.99
CA PHE A 78 -12.16 -14.21 0.10
C PHE A 78 -10.77 -14.81 0.16
N HIS A 79 -10.45 -15.81 -0.67
CA HIS A 79 -9.13 -16.42 -0.66
C HIS A 79 -8.07 -15.44 -1.15
N TYR A 80 -6.93 -15.46 -0.48
CA TYR A 80 -5.75 -14.75 -0.96
C TYR A 80 -5.05 -15.58 -2.03
N HIS A 81 -4.79 -14.95 -3.16
CA HIS A 81 -4.12 -15.50 -4.33
C HIS A 81 -2.61 -15.29 -4.18
N LEU A 82 -1.90 -16.35 -3.81
CA LEU A 82 -0.45 -16.30 -3.58
C LEU A 82 0.35 -16.57 -4.85
N GLU A 83 -0.29 -17.05 -5.89
CA GLU A 83 0.28 -17.30 -7.22
C GLU A 83 0.46 -16.03 -8.06
N VAL A 84 0.04 -14.89 -7.53
CA VAL A 84 0.27 -13.58 -8.14
C VAL A 84 1.17 -12.72 -7.25
N PRO A 85 1.95 -11.81 -7.85
CA PRO A 85 2.83 -10.93 -7.10
C PRO A 85 2.13 -10.18 -5.98
N ALA A 86 2.68 -10.27 -4.77
CA ALA A 86 2.23 -9.45 -3.65
C ALA A 86 2.49 -7.97 -3.94
N GLU A 87 1.62 -7.10 -3.42
CA GLU A 87 1.66 -5.67 -3.67
C GLU A 87 1.41 -4.88 -2.38
N PRO A 88 2.40 -4.83 -1.49
CA PRO A 88 2.28 -4.11 -0.22
C PRO A 88 2.12 -2.60 -0.43
N TRP A 89 2.75 -2.06 -1.47
CA TRP A 89 2.64 -0.68 -1.92
C TRP A 89 2.93 -0.56 -3.41
N GLN A 90 2.44 0.52 -4.00
CA GLN A 90 2.81 1.00 -5.33
C GLN A 90 3.40 2.40 -5.19
N GLY A 91 4.42 2.72 -5.98
CA GLY A 91 5.22 3.92 -5.79
C GLY A 91 6.15 3.81 -4.59
N ASN A 92 6.75 4.92 -4.21
CA ASN A 92 7.67 4.97 -3.08
C ASN A 92 7.05 5.73 -1.89
N PRO A 93 6.55 5.03 -0.86
CA PRO A 93 5.92 5.68 0.29
C PRO A 93 6.90 6.54 1.10
N LEU A 94 8.22 6.30 0.99
CA LEU A 94 9.23 7.11 1.69
C LEU A 94 9.41 8.50 1.08
N THR A 95 9.09 8.67 -0.21
CA THR A 95 9.28 9.94 -0.93
C THR A 95 7.98 10.63 -1.34
N ALA A 96 6.86 9.91 -1.36
CA ALA A 96 5.56 10.46 -1.75
C ALA A 96 5.07 11.58 -0.80
N ASN A 97 4.31 12.52 -1.34
CA ASN A 97 3.67 13.59 -0.58
C ASN A 97 2.27 13.20 -0.09
N ILE A 98 1.63 12.24 -0.77
CA ILE A 98 0.30 11.76 -0.43
C ILE A 98 0.33 10.24 -0.37
N ILE A 99 0.00 9.68 0.78
CA ILE A 99 -0.11 8.24 0.98
C ILE A 99 -1.59 7.84 0.92
N ILE A 100 -1.91 6.96 -0.02
CA ILE A 100 -3.23 6.35 -0.13
C ILE A 100 -3.21 5.05 0.67
N LEU A 101 -4.02 4.98 1.73
CA LEU A 101 -4.18 3.77 2.53
C LEU A 101 -5.40 2.99 2.05
N SER A 102 -5.19 1.77 1.56
CA SER A 102 -6.21 0.89 1.01
C SER A 102 -6.25 -0.46 1.77
N LEU A 103 -7.12 -1.39 1.37
CA LEU A 103 -7.27 -2.69 2.04
C LEU A 103 -6.29 -3.73 1.50
N ASN A 104 -6.44 -4.08 0.23
CA ASN A 104 -5.63 -5.08 -0.46
C ASN A 104 -5.79 -4.92 -1.98
N PRO A 105 -4.86 -5.46 -2.77
CA PRO A 105 -5.02 -5.51 -4.22
C PRO A 105 -6.26 -6.33 -4.60
N GLY A 106 -7.02 -5.82 -5.56
CA GLY A 106 -8.21 -6.50 -6.07
C GLY A 106 -7.85 -7.69 -6.96
N TRP A 107 -8.69 -8.73 -6.93
CA TRP A 107 -8.62 -9.85 -7.86
C TRP A 107 -9.85 -9.87 -8.77
N LYS A 108 -9.60 -10.02 -10.06
CA LYS A 108 -10.63 -10.40 -11.04
C LYS A 108 -10.05 -11.53 -11.87
N GLU A 109 -10.64 -12.71 -11.79
CA GLU A 109 -10.12 -13.91 -12.45
C GLU A 109 -9.89 -13.70 -13.96
N GLU A 110 -10.87 -13.09 -14.62
CA GLU A 110 -10.82 -12.76 -16.04
C GLU A 110 -9.65 -11.82 -16.38
N CYS A 111 -9.40 -10.80 -15.56
CA CYS A 111 -8.32 -9.86 -15.80
C CYS A 111 -6.95 -10.46 -15.49
N ASN A 112 -6.81 -11.20 -14.39
CA ASN A 112 -5.49 -11.63 -13.92
C ASN A 112 -4.97 -12.87 -14.64
N LYS A 113 -5.86 -13.80 -15.04
CA LYS A 113 -5.46 -14.95 -15.87
C LYS A 113 -5.23 -14.55 -17.32
N ASP A 114 -6.12 -13.75 -17.88
CA ASP A 114 -6.02 -13.33 -19.29
C ASP A 114 -4.87 -12.33 -19.49
N HIS A 115 -4.62 -11.45 -18.55
CA HIS A 115 -3.47 -10.53 -18.63
C HIS A 115 -2.13 -11.26 -18.61
N ALA A 116 -2.00 -12.30 -17.77
CA ALA A 116 -0.80 -13.12 -17.81
C ALA A 116 -0.65 -13.93 -19.10
N LEU A 117 -1.78 -14.25 -19.76
CA LEU A 117 -1.82 -15.08 -20.98
C LEU A 117 -1.82 -14.28 -22.28
N GLN A 118 -2.35 -13.05 -22.28
CA GLN A 118 -2.56 -12.25 -23.50
C GLN A 118 -1.47 -11.20 -23.76
N LEU A 119 -0.61 -10.92 -22.79
CA LEU A 119 0.48 -9.99 -23.00
C LEU A 119 1.47 -10.58 -24.02
N PRO A 120 1.82 -9.83 -25.08
CA PRO A 120 2.85 -10.28 -26.01
C PRO A 120 4.10 -10.64 -25.23
N VAL A 121 4.51 -11.89 -25.32
CA VAL A 121 5.69 -12.41 -24.64
C VAL A 121 6.87 -11.46 -24.90
N GLY A 122 7.37 -10.83 -23.85
CA GLY A 122 8.68 -10.21 -23.87
C GLY A 122 8.83 -8.72 -23.57
N ARG A 123 7.84 -7.85 -23.80
CA ARG A 123 8.05 -6.41 -23.53
C ARG A 123 7.24 -5.84 -22.36
N VAL A 124 6.02 -6.24 -22.26
CA VAL A 124 5.07 -5.65 -21.31
C VAL A 124 5.19 -6.27 -19.93
N SER A 125 5.37 -7.59 -19.87
CA SER A 125 5.51 -8.32 -18.61
C SER A 125 6.76 -7.93 -17.83
N GLU A 126 7.89 -7.77 -18.49
CA GLU A 126 9.15 -7.40 -17.83
C GLU A 126 9.07 -6.00 -17.19
N GLY A 127 8.42 -5.04 -17.85
CA GLY A 127 8.25 -3.68 -17.33
C GLY A 127 7.42 -3.63 -16.05
N ILE A 128 6.25 -4.30 -16.00
CA ILE A 128 5.37 -4.32 -14.83
C ILE A 128 6.04 -5.02 -13.64
N PHE A 129 6.65 -6.18 -13.87
CA PHE A 129 7.29 -6.94 -12.80
C PHE A 129 8.54 -6.25 -12.30
N ALA A 130 9.30 -5.59 -13.18
CA ALA A 130 10.42 -4.75 -12.79
C ALA A 130 9.96 -3.57 -11.94
N GLU A 131 8.85 -2.93 -12.30
CA GLU A 131 8.30 -1.83 -11.53
C GLU A 131 7.77 -2.30 -10.17
N LYS A 132 6.99 -3.39 -10.13
CA LYS A 132 6.52 -3.97 -8.87
C LYS A 132 7.71 -4.32 -7.96
N ARG A 133 8.73 -4.97 -8.49
CA ARG A 133 9.96 -5.28 -7.75
C ARG A 133 10.65 -4.02 -7.24
N ASN A 134 10.85 -3.02 -8.09
CA ASN A 134 11.48 -1.77 -7.70
C ASN A 134 10.65 -1.02 -6.66
N SER A 135 9.32 -1.11 -6.74
CA SER A 135 8.43 -0.59 -5.72
C SER A 135 8.65 -1.28 -4.37
N LEU A 136 8.71 -2.63 -4.35
CA LEU A 136 8.99 -3.40 -3.13
C LEU A 136 10.28 -2.97 -2.42
N LEU A 137 11.28 -2.55 -3.19
CA LEU A 137 12.61 -2.15 -2.70
C LEU A 137 12.73 -0.64 -2.44
N PHE A 138 11.65 0.13 -2.54
CA PHE A 138 11.65 1.59 -2.47
C PHE A 138 12.54 2.28 -3.55
N ASN A 139 12.72 1.63 -4.70
CA ASN A 139 13.58 2.10 -5.79
C ASN A 139 12.83 2.81 -6.92
N VAL A 140 11.59 3.21 -6.70
CA VAL A 140 10.78 4.02 -7.63
C VAL A 140 10.54 5.40 -7.05
N HIS A 141 10.21 6.38 -7.90
CA HIS A 141 9.97 7.77 -7.48
C HIS A 141 8.50 8.12 -7.34
N GLY A 142 7.59 7.24 -7.72
CA GLY A 142 6.17 7.58 -7.65
C GLY A 142 5.25 6.41 -7.93
N PHE A 143 3.98 6.70 -7.82
CA PHE A 143 2.91 5.80 -8.21
C PHE A 143 2.68 5.96 -9.72
N MET A 144 2.88 4.89 -10.47
CA MET A 144 2.49 4.83 -11.87
C MET A 144 1.18 4.05 -11.94
N PRO A 145 0.05 4.66 -12.29
CA PRO A 145 -1.15 3.90 -12.62
C PRO A 145 -0.77 2.90 -13.70
N GLN A 146 -1.14 1.63 -13.54
CA GLN A 146 -0.82 0.58 -14.51
C GLN A 146 -1.21 0.96 -15.94
N ASP A 147 -2.20 1.83 -16.06
CA ASP A 147 -2.74 2.35 -17.32
C ASP A 147 -1.74 3.21 -18.11
N SER A 148 -0.79 3.86 -17.44
CA SER A 148 0.19 4.71 -18.13
C SER A 148 1.31 3.92 -18.80
N LEU A 149 1.49 2.66 -18.42
CA LEU A 149 2.50 1.76 -19.01
C LEU A 149 1.97 1.02 -20.25
N PHE A 150 0.66 1.11 -20.52
CA PHE A 150 0.00 0.33 -21.57
C PHE A 150 -1.03 1.15 -22.33
N GLU A 151 -0.70 1.57 -23.53
CA GLU A 151 -1.68 2.15 -24.48
C GLU A 151 -2.83 1.18 -24.78
N ASP A 152 -2.60 -0.13 -24.70
CA ASP A 152 -3.62 -1.17 -24.95
C ASP A 152 -4.48 -1.52 -23.74
N PHE A 153 -4.08 -1.17 -22.52
CA PHE A 153 -4.88 -1.39 -21.31
C PHE A 153 -6.12 -0.49 -21.23
N ASN A 154 -6.13 0.62 -21.95
CA ASN A 154 -7.32 1.47 -22.08
C ASN A 154 -8.53 0.76 -22.70
N LYS A 155 -8.34 -0.40 -23.33
CA LYS A 155 -9.42 -1.21 -23.90
C LYS A 155 -10.03 -2.24 -22.95
N LEU A 156 -9.34 -2.57 -21.83
CA LEU A 156 -9.73 -3.68 -20.94
C LEU A 156 -10.41 -3.22 -19.65
N GLY A 157 -10.69 -1.96 -19.50
CA GLY A 157 -11.55 -1.45 -18.42
C GLY A 157 -10.80 -0.64 -17.37
N ASP A 158 -11.51 -0.02 -16.67
CA ASP A 158 -11.41 0.80 -15.48
C ASP A 158 -10.00 1.25 -15.11
N ASN A 159 -9.62 2.40 -15.63
CA ASN A 159 -8.63 3.30 -15.06
C ASN A 159 -9.03 3.64 -13.61
N TYR A 160 -8.99 2.62 -12.74
CA TYR A 160 -9.53 2.71 -11.39
C TYR A 160 -8.92 3.89 -10.63
N TRP A 161 -7.60 4.01 -10.66
CA TRP A 161 -6.91 5.08 -9.96
C TRP A 161 -7.02 6.42 -10.68
N GLU A 162 -6.97 6.42 -12.00
CA GLU A 162 -7.16 7.63 -12.79
C GLU A 162 -8.54 8.25 -12.53
N LYS A 163 -9.60 7.45 -12.59
CA LYS A 163 -10.95 7.91 -12.25
C LYS A 163 -11.06 8.42 -10.81
N ARG A 164 -10.38 7.76 -9.86
CA ARG A 164 -10.46 8.15 -8.44
C ARG A 164 -9.61 9.36 -8.11
N LEU A 165 -8.56 9.61 -8.84
CA LEU A 165 -7.67 10.75 -8.62
C LEU A 165 -7.97 11.91 -9.57
N SER A 166 -8.86 11.74 -10.57
CA SER A 166 -9.19 12.76 -11.57
C SER A 166 -9.60 14.09 -10.94
N TYR A 167 -10.44 14.04 -9.92
CA TYR A 167 -10.90 15.26 -9.22
C TYR A 167 -9.77 16.02 -8.52
N ILE A 168 -8.72 15.32 -8.05
CA ILE A 168 -7.53 15.96 -7.48
C ILE A 168 -6.69 16.55 -8.61
N LYS A 169 -6.54 15.82 -9.72
CA LYS A 169 -5.80 16.29 -10.90
C LYS A 169 -6.45 17.50 -11.55
N GLU A 170 -7.79 17.53 -11.62
CA GLU A 170 -8.54 18.68 -12.12
C GLU A 170 -8.33 19.95 -11.27
N ALA A 171 -7.95 19.81 -10.00
CA ALA A 171 -7.63 20.92 -9.12
C ALA A 171 -6.21 21.47 -9.32
N VAL A 172 -5.35 20.78 -10.08
CA VAL A 172 -3.96 21.16 -10.41
C VAL A 172 -3.69 20.94 -11.90
N PRO A 173 -4.44 21.63 -12.80
CA PRO A 173 -4.41 21.36 -14.24
C PRO A 173 -3.05 21.66 -14.89
N GLU A 174 -2.25 22.52 -14.27
CA GLU A 174 -0.90 22.88 -14.74
C GLU A 174 0.13 21.79 -14.53
N MET A 175 -0.14 20.85 -13.64
CA MET A 175 0.76 19.75 -13.33
C MET A 175 0.61 18.65 -14.40
N ASP A 176 1.70 18.24 -15.02
CA ASP A 176 1.65 17.12 -15.96
C ASP A 176 1.31 15.79 -15.26
N SER A 177 0.87 14.79 -16.02
CA SER A 177 0.40 13.54 -15.44
C SER A 177 1.50 12.77 -14.72
N SER A 178 2.72 12.77 -15.24
CA SER A 178 3.85 12.07 -14.63
C SER A 178 4.22 12.73 -13.30
N GLU A 179 4.35 14.05 -13.27
CA GLU A 179 4.61 14.79 -12.05
C GLU A 179 3.51 14.58 -11.01
N PHE A 180 2.24 14.61 -11.45
CA PHE A 180 1.10 14.38 -10.58
C PHE A 180 1.20 13.03 -9.87
N TYR A 181 1.38 11.95 -10.61
CA TYR A 181 1.43 10.61 -10.03
C TYR A 181 2.67 10.36 -9.16
N GLN A 182 3.77 11.07 -9.40
CA GLN A 182 4.96 11.02 -8.54
C GLN A 182 4.71 11.52 -7.11
N LYS A 183 3.65 12.32 -6.89
CA LYS A 183 3.27 12.79 -5.55
C LYS A 183 2.61 11.73 -4.69
N PHE A 184 2.20 10.60 -5.27
CA PHE A 184 1.42 9.58 -4.56
C PHE A 184 2.21 8.30 -4.31
N ALA A 185 1.86 7.61 -3.24
CA ALA A 185 2.08 6.18 -3.08
C ALA A 185 0.82 5.53 -2.51
N LEU A 186 0.53 4.34 -2.99
CA LEU A 186 -0.53 3.49 -2.44
C LEU A 186 0.11 2.52 -1.45
N VAL A 187 -0.45 2.39 -0.25
CA VAL A 187 -0.04 1.38 0.74
C VAL A 187 -1.25 0.52 1.07
N GLN A 188 -1.07 -0.79 0.95
CA GLN A 188 -2.11 -1.78 1.20
C GLN A 188 -2.05 -2.26 2.66
N TYR A 189 -3.22 -2.38 3.29
CA TYR A 189 -3.35 -3.00 4.61
C TYR A 189 -2.93 -4.48 4.60
N CYS A 190 -3.25 -5.20 3.52
CA CYS A 190 -2.79 -6.55 3.25
C CYS A 190 -2.22 -6.58 1.83
N ALA A 191 -1.00 -7.08 1.69
CA ALA A 191 -0.29 -7.10 0.40
C ALA A 191 -0.82 -8.13 -0.59
N TYR A 192 -1.61 -9.10 -0.12
CA TYR A 192 -2.05 -10.23 -0.91
C TYR A 192 -3.40 -9.98 -1.56
N THR A 193 -3.49 -10.37 -2.80
CA THR A 193 -4.64 -10.14 -3.68
C THR A 193 -5.81 -11.06 -3.32
N SER A 194 -7.03 -10.52 -3.27
CA SER A 194 -8.26 -11.30 -3.17
C SER A 194 -9.41 -10.57 -3.89
N GLU A 195 -10.45 -11.30 -4.33
CA GLU A 195 -11.61 -10.70 -4.97
C GLU A 195 -12.35 -9.79 -3.99
N LYS A 196 -12.57 -10.29 -2.77
CA LYS A 196 -13.12 -9.51 -1.65
C LYS A 196 -12.23 -9.65 -0.43
N TYR A 197 -12.03 -8.56 0.29
CA TYR A 197 -11.30 -8.64 1.56
C TYR A 197 -12.09 -9.43 2.59
N GLY A 198 -11.55 -10.58 3.01
CA GLY A 198 -12.23 -11.54 3.89
C GLY A 198 -12.21 -11.22 5.38
N GLY A 199 -11.63 -10.09 5.76
CA GLY A 199 -11.46 -9.72 7.16
C GLY A 199 -10.12 -10.17 7.75
N GLY A 200 -10.02 -10.11 9.08
CA GLY A 200 -8.79 -10.45 9.80
C GLY A 200 -8.56 -11.96 9.93
N PHE A 201 -7.34 -12.31 10.30
CA PHE A 201 -6.94 -13.68 10.60
C PHE A 201 -7.48 -14.13 11.97
N LYS A 202 -7.41 -15.44 12.24
CA LYS A 202 -7.87 -16.02 13.51
C LYS A 202 -7.22 -15.31 14.71
N ASN A 203 -8.00 -15.08 15.77
CA ASN A 203 -7.57 -14.39 16.98
C ASN A 203 -7.12 -12.93 16.78
N ASN A 204 -7.60 -12.24 15.74
CA ASN A 204 -7.17 -10.89 15.37
C ASN A 204 -5.65 -10.77 15.15
N ALA A 205 -4.99 -11.86 14.75
CA ALA A 205 -3.59 -11.84 14.40
C ALA A 205 -3.34 -10.93 13.18
N TYR A 206 -2.21 -10.27 13.16
CA TYR A 206 -1.69 -9.57 12.00
C TYR A 206 -0.62 -10.42 11.32
N LEU A 207 -0.53 -10.29 10.01
CA LEU A 207 0.60 -10.86 9.27
C LEU A 207 1.90 -10.11 9.67
N PRO A 208 3.05 -10.80 9.75
CA PRO A 208 4.35 -10.15 9.86
C PRO A 208 4.55 -9.02 8.85
N SER A 209 4.12 -9.19 7.60
CA SER A 209 4.13 -8.11 6.58
C SER A 209 3.26 -6.91 6.95
N GLN A 210 2.13 -7.09 7.61
CA GLN A 210 1.31 -5.99 8.10
C GLN A 210 1.98 -5.23 9.26
N LEU A 211 2.72 -5.93 10.12
CA LEU A 211 3.48 -5.29 11.19
C LEU A 211 4.61 -4.42 10.62
N PHE A 212 5.30 -4.89 9.59
CA PHE A 212 6.27 -4.06 8.87
C PHE A 212 5.60 -2.83 8.23
N THR A 213 4.43 -3.01 7.61
CA THR A 213 3.65 -1.88 7.05
C THR A 213 3.24 -0.87 8.14
N LYS A 214 2.90 -1.35 9.35
CA LYS A 214 2.65 -0.49 10.52
C LYS A 214 3.88 0.36 10.85
N ASP A 215 5.08 -0.25 10.87
CA ASP A 215 6.32 0.46 11.16
C ASP A 215 6.69 1.46 10.06
N LEU A 216 6.43 1.12 8.78
CA LEU A 216 6.55 2.05 7.65
C LEU A 216 5.65 3.29 7.84
N ILE A 217 4.38 3.10 8.18
CA ILE A 217 3.47 4.23 8.40
C ILE A 217 3.89 5.04 9.64
N ARG A 218 4.36 4.39 10.70
CA ARG A 218 4.91 5.07 11.87
C ARG A 218 6.07 5.99 11.49
N HIS A 219 7.03 5.47 10.72
CA HIS A 219 8.17 6.25 10.21
C HIS A 219 7.68 7.50 9.44
N ILE A 220 6.78 7.33 8.48
CA ILE A 220 6.24 8.43 7.68
C ILE A 220 5.54 9.47 8.57
N VAL A 221 4.76 9.01 9.54
CA VAL A 221 4.02 9.90 10.45
C VAL A 221 4.96 10.78 11.27
N TYR A 222 6.07 10.26 11.74
CA TYR A 222 6.99 11.00 12.60
C TYR A 222 8.08 11.77 11.86
N HIS A 223 8.57 11.23 10.74
CA HIS A 223 9.69 11.86 10.01
C HIS A 223 9.28 12.69 8.80
N ARG A 224 8.02 12.55 8.34
CA ARG A 224 7.49 13.27 7.18
C ARG A 224 6.23 14.05 7.54
N PRO A 225 6.35 15.19 8.29
CA PRO A 225 5.20 15.98 8.72
C PRO A 225 4.42 16.62 7.56
N ASP A 226 5.05 16.79 6.41
CA ASP A 226 4.48 17.30 5.16
C ASP A 226 3.48 16.34 4.49
N VAL A 227 3.61 15.03 4.74
CA VAL A 227 2.82 14.00 4.08
C VAL A 227 1.35 14.06 4.50
N LYS A 228 0.46 13.96 3.52
CA LYS A 228 -0.98 13.80 3.69
C LYS A 228 -1.41 12.35 3.48
N PHE A 229 -2.51 11.97 4.10
CA PHE A 229 -3.06 10.62 4.00
C PHE A 229 -4.46 10.66 3.41
N LEU A 230 -4.75 9.72 2.50
CA LEU A 230 -6.08 9.46 1.97
C LEU A 230 -6.47 8.03 2.32
N ILE A 231 -7.49 7.84 3.16
CA ILE A 231 -7.91 6.50 3.57
C ILE A 231 -9.14 6.08 2.77
N LEU A 232 -9.00 4.99 2.00
CA LEU A 232 -10.07 4.46 1.17
C LEU A 232 -10.65 3.17 1.76
N ARG A 233 -11.91 3.24 2.22
CA ARG A 233 -12.73 2.09 2.69
C ARG A 233 -12.09 1.21 3.78
N ALA A 234 -11.03 1.69 4.45
CA ALA A 234 -10.22 0.90 5.37
C ALA A 234 -9.99 1.57 6.72
N HIS A 235 -10.74 2.62 7.04
CA HIS A 235 -10.51 3.47 8.21
C HIS A 235 -10.36 2.66 9.51
N ASP A 236 -11.35 1.79 9.83
CA ASP A 236 -11.34 1.03 11.07
C ASP A 236 -10.21 -0.02 11.12
N LYS A 237 -9.80 -0.55 9.96
CA LYS A 237 -8.70 -1.50 9.85
C LYS A 237 -7.35 -0.83 10.14
N TRP A 238 -7.12 0.32 9.52
CA TRP A 238 -5.91 1.10 9.76
C TRP A 238 -5.85 1.62 11.18
N LYS A 239 -6.97 2.11 11.73
CA LYS A 239 -7.05 2.52 13.13
C LYS A 239 -6.75 1.38 14.10
N ALA A 240 -7.16 0.15 13.77
CA ALA A 240 -6.89 -1.02 14.61
C ALA A 240 -5.44 -1.52 14.50
N LEU A 241 -4.81 -1.35 13.33
CA LEU A 241 -3.42 -1.77 13.09
C LEU A 241 -2.41 -0.80 13.72
N LEU A 242 -2.64 0.50 13.54
CA LEU A 242 -1.74 1.54 14.00
C LEU A 242 -1.86 1.76 15.52
N ASP A 243 -0.75 2.06 16.17
CA ASP A 243 -0.78 2.48 17.56
C ASP A 243 -1.55 3.79 17.71
N ASN A 244 -2.19 3.98 18.86
CA ASN A 244 -3.06 5.13 19.09
C ASN A 244 -2.36 6.47 18.88
N ASP A 245 -1.11 6.60 19.30
CA ASP A 245 -0.31 7.81 19.12
C ASP A 245 0.00 8.09 17.66
N VAL A 246 0.38 7.07 16.88
CA VAL A 246 0.57 7.18 15.40
C VAL A 246 -0.74 7.60 14.74
N TRP A 247 -1.84 6.95 15.11
CA TRP A 247 -3.16 7.28 14.58
C TRP A 247 -3.54 8.74 14.86
N TYR A 248 -3.42 9.18 16.12
CA TYR A 248 -3.76 10.55 16.50
C TYR A 248 -2.83 11.60 15.88
N ALA A 249 -1.55 11.29 15.68
CA ALA A 249 -0.61 12.16 14.97
C ALA A 249 -0.93 12.28 13.47
N MET A 250 -1.51 11.22 12.87
CA MET A 250 -1.92 11.19 11.48
C MET A 250 -3.23 11.95 11.21
N LEU A 251 -4.19 11.95 12.16
CA LEU A 251 -5.55 12.49 11.96
C LEU A 251 -5.60 13.90 11.34
N PRO A 252 -4.81 14.90 11.79
CA PRO A 252 -4.85 16.25 11.22
C PRO A 252 -4.39 16.31 9.76
N ARG A 253 -3.78 15.26 9.26
CA ARG A 253 -3.20 15.15 7.91
C ARG A 253 -4.05 14.29 6.97
N ILE A 254 -5.16 13.73 7.47
CA ILE A 254 -6.07 12.94 6.64
C ILE A 254 -6.88 13.88 5.74
N ILE A 255 -6.77 13.66 4.45
CA ILE A 255 -7.61 14.32 3.45
C ILE A 255 -8.97 13.63 3.48
N SER A 256 -10.01 14.37 3.87
CA SER A 256 -11.39 13.91 3.79
C SER A 256 -12.00 14.41 2.48
N PRO A 257 -12.29 13.53 1.53
CA PRO A 257 -12.99 13.94 0.33
C PRO A 257 -14.39 14.46 0.68
N LYS A 258 -14.86 15.47 -0.04
CA LYS A 258 -16.21 16.02 0.19
C LYS A 258 -17.27 14.91 0.02
N PRO A 259 -18.29 14.83 0.91
CA PRO A 259 -19.24 13.72 0.97
C PRO A 259 -19.98 13.40 -0.35
N ASN A 260 -20.11 14.38 -1.25
CA ASN A 260 -20.84 14.24 -2.52
C ASN A 260 -20.03 13.63 -3.67
N GLN A 261 -18.70 13.44 -3.52
CA GLN A 261 -17.85 12.92 -4.59
C GLN A 261 -17.83 11.38 -4.69
N TYR A 262 -18.40 10.67 -3.70
CA TYR A 262 -18.44 9.19 -3.68
C TYR A 262 -19.81 8.57 -3.95
N ARG A 263 -20.89 9.37 -4.08
CA ARG A 263 -22.25 8.81 -4.23
C ARG A 263 -22.61 8.35 -5.63
N ASN A 264 -21.81 8.66 -6.64
CA ASN A 264 -22.14 8.38 -8.04
C ASN A 264 -21.15 7.39 -8.71
N GLN A 265 -20.53 6.51 -7.94
CA GLN A 265 -19.66 5.47 -8.52
C GLN A 265 -19.96 4.09 -7.95
#